data_59223920d423576530d803c8111cb987
#
_entry.id   59223920d423576530d803c8111cb987
#
_cell.length_a   1.000
_cell.length_b   1.000
_cell.length_c   1.000
_cell.angle_alpha   90.00
_cell.angle_beta   90.00
_cell.angle_gamma   90.00
#
_symmetry.space_group_name_H-M   'P 1'
#
loop_
_entity.id
_entity.type
_entity.pdbx_description
1 polymer ?
#
loop_
_entity_poly.entity_id
_entity_poly.type
_entity_poly.pdbx_seq_one_letter_code
_entity_poly.pdbx_strand_id
1 'polypeptide(L)'
;TFFIAVAATNLFHQGNWQRVYAAKNGEVLKKSLIFSFLIILPIVFLMGFSGLIAVSQNETVIPDLAFFSLILKEDGIQLSIIIVILAISLTVSSIDTLINAISSLIIVDGNRVFKVKKNYLKFSKQIMIFLSIIAFAIASKGLSILYLFLLADLLCCAAVMSVFYGFYNKKFSEKKSYVSIIFGLIMGLLLFPSPDFSKSILVGLIFPTNMFPDFISQSLLFSSFIIATFAPLIVWKIKDYGIRD
;
A
#
# COMPACT_ATOMS: atom_id res chain seq x y z
N THR A 1 3.22 1.87 13.84
CA THR A 1 3.07 2.39 12.46
C THR A 1 2.81 1.24 11.49
N PHE A 2 3.78 0.34 11.29
CA PHE A 2 3.68 -0.75 10.31
C PHE A 2 2.47 -1.66 10.48
N PHE A 3 2.05 -1.97 11.71
CA PHE A 3 0.86 -2.80 11.92
C PHE A 3 -0.41 -2.16 11.34
N ILE A 4 -0.63 -0.87 11.59
CA ILE A 4 -1.80 -0.14 11.07
C ILE A 4 -1.72 -0.03 9.54
N ALA A 5 -0.56 0.32 9.02
CA ALA A 5 -0.29 0.45 7.59
C ALA A 5 -0.58 -0.85 6.84
N VAL A 6 0.08 -1.94 7.24
CA VAL A 6 -0.06 -3.25 6.58
C VAL A 6 -1.47 -3.81 6.72
N ALA A 7 -2.12 -3.65 7.89
CA ALA A 7 -3.50 -4.09 8.07
C ALA A 7 -4.46 -3.33 7.13
N ALA A 8 -4.36 -2.00 7.06
CA ALA A 8 -5.21 -1.18 6.20
C ALA A 8 -5.02 -1.55 4.72
N THR A 9 -3.78 -1.67 4.25
CA THR A 9 -3.48 -1.98 2.85
C THR A 9 -3.99 -3.35 2.44
N ASN A 10 -3.80 -4.37 3.27
CA ASN A 10 -4.31 -5.71 2.96
C ASN A 10 -5.84 -5.77 2.88
N LEU A 11 -6.57 -4.92 3.61
CA LEU A 11 -8.03 -4.82 3.50
C LEU A 11 -8.49 -4.26 2.14
N PHE A 12 -7.67 -3.45 1.47
CA PHE A 12 -7.98 -2.89 0.14
C PHE A 12 -7.31 -3.65 -1.01
N HIS A 13 -6.51 -4.68 -0.72
CA HIS A 13 -5.79 -5.41 -1.75
C HIS A 13 -6.73 -6.35 -2.52
N GLN A 14 -7.12 -5.95 -3.73
CA GLN A 14 -8.08 -6.69 -4.57
C GLN A 14 -7.66 -8.13 -4.85
N GLY A 15 -6.37 -8.40 -5.03
CA GLY A 15 -5.86 -9.76 -5.22
C GLY A 15 -6.13 -10.69 -4.04
N ASN A 16 -6.15 -10.18 -2.81
CA ASN A 16 -6.50 -10.95 -1.62
C ASN A 16 -7.99 -11.30 -1.63
N TRP A 17 -8.86 -10.34 -1.95
CA TRP A 17 -10.29 -10.58 -2.04
C TRP A 17 -10.66 -11.55 -3.15
N GLN A 18 -10.01 -11.50 -4.31
CA GLN A 18 -10.23 -12.49 -5.37
C GLN A 18 -9.95 -13.91 -4.89
N ARG A 19 -8.91 -14.13 -4.11
CA ARG A 19 -8.59 -15.44 -3.52
C ARG A 19 -9.64 -15.87 -2.48
N VAL A 20 -10.10 -14.93 -1.66
CA VAL A 20 -11.18 -15.19 -0.68
C VAL A 20 -12.48 -15.62 -1.39
N TYR A 21 -12.86 -14.92 -2.44
CA TYR A 21 -14.07 -15.27 -3.22
C TYR A 21 -13.93 -16.56 -4.03
N ALA A 22 -12.72 -16.93 -4.42
CA ALA A 22 -12.47 -18.18 -5.15
C ALA A 22 -12.48 -19.42 -4.25
N ALA A 23 -12.46 -19.26 -2.93
CA ALA A 23 -12.49 -20.37 -1.99
C ALA A 23 -13.84 -21.09 -2.03
N LYS A 24 -13.81 -22.44 -2.06
CA LYS A 24 -15.00 -23.29 -2.14
C LYS A 24 -15.99 -23.06 -0.97
N ASN A 25 -15.48 -22.87 0.22
CA ASN A 25 -16.25 -22.59 1.45
C ASN A 25 -15.35 -21.99 2.53
N GLY A 26 -15.96 -21.58 3.66
CA GLY A 26 -15.25 -20.97 4.78
C GLY A 26 -14.25 -21.89 5.49
N GLU A 27 -14.49 -23.21 5.53
CA GLU A 27 -13.55 -24.17 6.09
C GLU A 27 -12.28 -24.29 5.27
N VAL A 28 -12.40 -24.39 3.94
CA VAL A 28 -11.27 -24.42 3.02
C VAL A 28 -10.48 -23.13 3.13
N LEU A 29 -11.17 -21.99 3.19
CA LEU A 29 -10.52 -20.68 3.38
C LEU A 29 -9.73 -20.64 4.68
N LYS A 30 -10.32 -21.05 5.81
CA LYS A 30 -9.65 -21.08 7.12
C LYS A 30 -8.42 -21.98 7.11
N LYS A 31 -8.54 -23.19 6.55
CA LYS A 31 -7.40 -24.12 6.44
C LYS A 31 -6.29 -23.54 5.57
N SER A 32 -6.61 -23.00 4.40
CA SER A 32 -5.62 -22.40 3.50
C SER A 32 -4.91 -21.22 4.13
N LEU A 33 -5.61 -20.36 4.90
CA LEU A 33 -4.99 -19.25 5.63
C LEU A 33 -4.01 -19.73 6.70
N ILE A 34 -4.37 -20.77 7.46
CA ILE A 34 -3.47 -21.35 8.49
C ILE A 34 -2.22 -21.95 7.83
N PHE A 35 -2.39 -22.74 6.78
CA PHE A 35 -1.23 -23.31 6.06
C PHE A 35 -0.35 -22.23 5.42
N SER A 36 -0.95 -21.23 4.80
CA SER A 36 -0.19 -20.10 4.25
C SER A 36 0.60 -19.36 5.34
N PHE A 37 0.00 -19.12 6.48
CA PHE A 37 0.66 -18.48 7.61
C PHE A 37 1.87 -19.30 8.10
N LEU A 38 1.69 -20.61 8.29
CA LEU A 38 2.76 -21.51 8.76
C LEU A 38 3.93 -21.60 7.78
N ILE A 39 3.69 -21.45 6.48
CA ILE A 39 4.74 -21.47 5.45
C ILE A 39 5.40 -20.10 5.30
N ILE A 40 4.61 -19.04 5.23
CA ILE A 40 5.11 -17.69 4.92
C ILE A 40 5.87 -17.10 6.12
N LEU A 41 5.37 -17.33 7.34
CA LEU A 41 5.98 -16.74 8.54
C LEU A 41 7.47 -17.10 8.70
N PRO A 42 7.90 -18.38 8.62
CA PRO A 42 9.32 -18.72 8.69
C PRO A 42 10.14 -18.10 7.56
N ILE A 43 9.60 -18.04 6.34
CA ILE A 43 10.30 -17.47 5.18
C ILE A 43 10.56 -15.98 5.42
N VAL A 44 9.53 -15.22 5.79
CA VAL A 44 9.65 -13.78 6.08
C VAL A 44 10.61 -13.53 7.24
N PHE A 45 10.55 -14.35 8.29
CA PHE A 45 11.47 -14.27 9.42
C PHE A 45 12.92 -14.51 9.00
N LEU A 46 13.19 -15.55 8.23
CA LEU A 46 14.54 -15.86 7.75
C LEU A 46 15.07 -14.77 6.82
N MET A 47 14.23 -14.22 5.93
CA MET A 47 14.62 -13.11 5.06
C MET A 47 14.95 -11.85 5.86
N GLY A 48 14.12 -11.50 6.85
CA GLY A 48 14.36 -10.35 7.72
C GLY A 48 15.64 -10.51 8.55
N PHE A 49 15.83 -11.70 9.12
CA PHE A 49 17.01 -12.03 9.91
C PHE A 49 18.30 -11.99 9.08
N SER A 50 18.28 -12.52 7.86
CA SER A 50 19.43 -12.42 6.95
C SER A 50 19.73 -10.97 6.54
N GLY A 51 18.72 -10.13 6.38
CA GLY A 51 18.93 -8.69 6.18
C GLY A 51 19.65 -8.02 7.36
N LEU A 52 19.29 -8.36 8.58
CA LEU A 52 19.98 -7.86 9.79
C LEU A 52 21.46 -8.32 9.85
N ILE A 53 21.73 -9.56 9.49
CA ILE A 53 23.11 -10.08 9.40
C ILE A 53 23.90 -9.31 8.36
N ALA A 54 23.32 -9.04 7.17
CA ALA A 54 24.00 -8.28 6.12
C ALA A 54 24.39 -6.88 6.58
N VAL A 55 23.49 -6.17 7.26
CA VAL A 55 23.76 -4.83 7.82
C VAL A 55 24.80 -4.88 8.94
N SER A 56 24.77 -5.92 9.79
CA SER A 56 25.78 -6.06 10.86
C SER A 56 27.19 -6.32 10.34
N GLN A 57 27.32 -6.91 9.15
CA GLN A 57 28.62 -7.17 8.50
C GLN A 57 29.13 -5.97 7.70
N ASN A 58 28.24 -5.13 7.20
CA ASN A 58 28.59 -3.99 6.37
C ASN A 58 27.55 -2.86 6.53
N GLU A 59 27.90 -1.80 7.25
CA GLU A 59 27.03 -0.66 7.51
C GLU A 59 26.63 0.14 6.24
N THR A 60 27.35 -0.05 5.14
CA THR A 60 27.09 0.66 3.86
C THR A 60 26.12 -0.06 2.95
N VAL A 61 25.56 -1.21 3.36
CA VAL A 61 24.59 -1.96 2.57
C VAL A 61 23.30 -1.19 2.42
N ILE A 62 22.86 -1.03 1.19
CA ILE A 62 21.53 -0.48 0.87
C ILE A 62 20.45 -1.43 1.41
N PRO A 63 19.52 -0.98 2.29
CA PRO A 63 18.53 -1.85 2.92
C PRO A 63 17.71 -2.70 1.93
N ASP A 64 17.34 -2.13 0.79
CA ASP A 64 16.57 -2.84 -0.25
C ASP A 64 17.36 -4.01 -0.90
N LEU A 65 18.68 -4.02 -0.77
CA LEU A 65 19.58 -5.03 -1.32
C LEU A 65 20.23 -5.93 -0.25
N ALA A 66 19.96 -5.68 1.03
CA ALA A 66 20.66 -6.33 2.14
C ALA A 66 20.61 -7.87 2.07
N PHE A 67 19.45 -8.45 1.78
CA PHE A 67 19.29 -9.89 1.62
C PHE A 67 20.14 -10.45 0.47
N PHE A 68 20.12 -9.78 -0.67
CA PHE A 68 20.89 -10.22 -1.85
C PHE A 68 22.39 -10.04 -1.66
N SER A 69 22.83 -8.99 -0.96
CA SER A 69 24.24 -8.76 -0.69
C SER A 69 24.86 -9.88 0.17
N LEU A 70 24.07 -10.47 1.07
CA LEU A 70 24.52 -11.61 1.88
C LEU A 70 24.70 -12.87 1.03
N ILE A 71 23.71 -13.18 0.16
CA ILE A 71 23.72 -14.41 -0.64
C ILE A 71 24.75 -14.34 -1.77
N LEU A 72 24.92 -13.18 -2.40
CA LEU A 72 25.80 -13.01 -3.55
C LEU A 72 27.28 -12.79 -3.20
N LYS A 73 27.63 -12.71 -1.91
CA LYS A 73 28.98 -12.34 -1.46
C LYS A 73 30.07 -13.38 -1.78
N GLU A 74 29.72 -14.65 -1.81
CA GLU A 74 30.71 -15.74 -1.89
C GLU A 74 30.49 -16.70 -3.07
N ASP A 75 29.38 -16.54 -3.81
CA ASP A 75 28.95 -17.54 -4.77
C ASP A 75 29.28 -17.18 -6.22
N GLY A 76 29.57 -18.23 -7.00
CA GLY A 76 29.94 -18.09 -8.41
C GLY A 76 28.81 -17.46 -9.26
N ILE A 77 29.24 -17.01 -10.43
CA ILE A 77 28.39 -16.35 -11.44
C ILE A 77 27.09 -17.11 -11.75
N GLN A 78 27.11 -18.43 -11.61
CA GLN A 78 25.94 -19.30 -11.87
C GLN A 78 24.78 -19.06 -10.89
N LEU A 79 25.06 -18.99 -9.59
CA LEU A 79 24.04 -18.74 -8.58
C LEU A 79 23.46 -17.34 -8.73
N SER A 80 24.30 -16.36 -9.02
CA SER A 80 23.85 -14.99 -9.28
C SER A 80 22.86 -14.93 -10.45
N ILE A 81 23.13 -15.63 -11.54
CA ILE A 81 22.23 -15.70 -12.69
C ILE A 81 20.87 -16.33 -12.30
N ILE A 82 20.90 -17.46 -11.57
CA ILE A 82 19.68 -18.13 -11.12
C ILE A 82 18.83 -17.21 -10.24
N ILE A 83 19.45 -16.50 -9.28
CA ILE A 83 18.77 -15.57 -8.39
C ILE A 83 18.14 -14.42 -9.19
N VAL A 84 18.85 -13.84 -10.15
CA VAL A 84 18.32 -12.76 -10.99
C VAL A 84 17.12 -13.23 -11.81
N ILE A 85 17.22 -14.42 -12.44
CA ILE A 85 16.10 -14.99 -13.21
C ILE A 85 14.89 -15.23 -12.30
N LEU A 86 15.11 -15.78 -11.09
CA LEU A 86 14.05 -16.01 -10.11
C LEU A 86 13.40 -14.69 -9.67
N ALA A 87 14.20 -13.67 -9.36
CA ALA A 87 13.73 -12.37 -8.95
C ALA A 87 12.88 -11.69 -10.05
N ILE A 88 13.35 -11.73 -11.30
CA ILE A 88 12.60 -11.22 -12.45
C ILE A 88 11.28 -11.98 -12.61
N SER A 89 11.31 -13.30 -12.54
CA SER A 89 10.11 -14.14 -12.70
C SER A 89 9.05 -13.86 -11.62
N LEU A 90 9.47 -13.73 -10.37
CA LEU A 90 8.58 -13.39 -9.26
C LEU A 90 8.00 -11.98 -9.40
N THR A 91 8.82 -11.02 -9.83
CA THR A 91 8.38 -9.64 -10.06
C THR A 91 7.36 -9.56 -11.19
N VAL A 92 7.62 -10.21 -12.33
CA VAL A 92 6.68 -10.25 -13.47
C VAL A 92 5.37 -10.93 -13.07
N SER A 93 5.42 -12.05 -12.34
CA SER A 93 4.22 -12.73 -11.83
C SER A 93 3.40 -11.85 -10.88
N SER A 94 4.06 -11.06 -10.03
CA SER A 94 3.38 -10.14 -9.12
C SER A 94 2.71 -8.97 -9.88
N ILE A 95 3.42 -8.39 -10.85
CA ILE A 95 2.89 -7.33 -11.71
C ILE A 95 1.68 -7.83 -12.49
N ASP A 96 1.75 -9.02 -13.09
CA ASP A 96 0.64 -9.62 -13.83
C ASP A 96 -0.60 -9.80 -12.93
N THR A 97 -0.42 -10.31 -11.73
CA THR A 97 -1.50 -10.48 -10.75
C THR A 97 -2.14 -9.14 -10.38
N LEU A 98 -1.36 -8.09 -10.14
CA LEU A 98 -1.86 -6.76 -9.80
C LEU A 98 -2.61 -6.11 -10.97
N ILE A 99 -2.07 -6.21 -12.18
CA ILE A 99 -2.69 -5.68 -13.39
C ILE A 99 -4.04 -6.39 -13.63
N ASN A 100 -4.09 -7.72 -13.50
CA ASN A 100 -5.33 -8.47 -13.64
C ASN A 100 -6.36 -8.10 -12.56
N ALA A 101 -5.93 -7.91 -11.32
CA ALA A 101 -6.80 -7.48 -10.23
C ALA A 101 -7.42 -6.10 -10.49
N ILE A 102 -6.62 -5.11 -10.89
CA ILE A 102 -7.09 -3.77 -11.23
C ILE A 102 -8.02 -3.81 -12.45
N SER A 103 -7.63 -4.58 -13.48
CA SER A 103 -8.45 -4.74 -14.69
C SER A 103 -9.83 -5.30 -14.37
N SER A 104 -9.91 -6.34 -13.54
CA SER A 104 -11.19 -6.93 -13.14
C SER A 104 -12.06 -5.94 -12.36
N LEU A 105 -11.47 -5.15 -11.47
CA LEU A 105 -12.16 -4.11 -10.73
C LEU A 105 -12.77 -3.06 -11.67
N ILE A 106 -11.98 -2.59 -12.63
CA ILE A 106 -12.43 -1.58 -13.60
C ILE A 106 -13.54 -2.12 -14.50
N ILE A 107 -13.45 -3.38 -14.91
CA ILE A 107 -14.48 -4.00 -15.76
C ILE A 107 -15.79 -4.18 -14.98
N VAL A 108 -15.72 -4.69 -13.76
CA VAL A 108 -16.91 -5.05 -12.98
C VAL A 108 -17.55 -3.82 -12.34
N ASP A 109 -16.77 -3.05 -11.60
CA ASP A 109 -17.27 -1.92 -10.83
C ASP A 109 -17.34 -0.64 -11.66
N GLY A 110 -16.39 -0.42 -12.57
CA GLY A 110 -16.41 0.71 -13.49
C GLY A 110 -17.64 0.71 -14.39
N ASN A 111 -18.14 -0.47 -14.79
CA ASN A 111 -19.38 -0.55 -15.54
C ASN A 111 -20.59 -0.09 -14.73
N ARG A 112 -20.65 -0.39 -13.45
CA ARG A 112 -21.73 0.04 -12.55
C ARG A 112 -21.72 1.55 -12.34
N VAL A 113 -20.54 2.15 -12.25
CA VAL A 113 -20.36 3.59 -11.97
C VAL A 113 -20.51 4.42 -13.25
N PHE A 114 -19.84 4.05 -14.34
CA PHE A 114 -19.74 4.86 -15.55
C PHE A 114 -20.73 4.48 -16.66
N LYS A 115 -21.53 3.40 -16.49
CA LYS A 115 -22.50 2.89 -17.47
C LYS A 115 -21.91 2.78 -18.90
N VAL A 116 -20.65 2.38 -19.01
CA VAL A 116 -19.94 2.29 -20.28
C VAL A 116 -20.45 1.10 -21.07
N LYS A 117 -21.21 1.35 -22.14
CA LYS A 117 -21.79 0.32 -23.02
C LYS A 117 -20.81 -0.24 -24.07
N LYS A 118 -19.51 0.07 -24.02
CA LYS A 118 -18.55 -0.30 -25.07
C LYS A 118 -17.55 -1.36 -24.61
N ASN A 119 -17.03 -2.08 -25.60
CA ASN A 119 -16.04 -3.16 -25.62
C ASN A 119 -15.07 -3.15 -24.39
N TYR A 120 -15.50 -3.73 -23.27
CA TYR A 120 -14.81 -3.71 -21.97
C TYR A 120 -13.37 -4.23 -22.06
N LEU A 121 -13.12 -5.22 -22.92
CA LEU A 121 -11.79 -5.79 -23.13
C LEU A 121 -10.80 -4.77 -23.73
N LYS A 122 -11.28 -3.98 -24.71
CA LYS A 122 -10.43 -2.93 -25.31
C LYS A 122 -10.15 -1.81 -24.31
N PHE A 123 -11.16 -1.39 -23.56
CA PHE A 123 -11.04 -0.37 -22.52
C PHE A 123 -10.09 -0.81 -21.40
N SER A 124 -10.23 -2.05 -20.93
CA SER A 124 -9.33 -2.64 -19.93
C SER A 124 -7.87 -2.62 -20.41
N LYS A 125 -7.59 -3.09 -21.64
CA LYS A 125 -6.23 -3.04 -22.20
C LYS A 125 -5.65 -1.63 -22.25
N GLN A 126 -6.45 -0.64 -22.61
CA GLN A 126 -5.98 0.76 -22.64
C GLN A 126 -5.61 1.26 -21.23
N ILE A 127 -6.44 0.94 -20.22
CA ILE A 127 -6.15 1.31 -18.83
C ILE A 127 -4.91 0.58 -18.32
N MET A 128 -4.75 -0.71 -18.64
CA MET A 128 -3.55 -1.47 -18.25
C MET A 128 -2.28 -0.82 -18.81
N ILE A 129 -2.27 -0.46 -20.08
CA ILE A 129 -1.15 0.23 -20.71
C ILE A 129 -0.87 1.59 -20.02
N PHE A 130 -1.93 2.36 -19.77
CA PHE A 130 -1.80 3.67 -19.11
C PHE A 130 -1.22 3.53 -17.69
N LEU A 131 -1.73 2.59 -16.89
CA LEU A 131 -1.20 2.32 -15.56
C LEU A 131 0.26 1.82 -15.58
N SER A 132 0.61 0.99 -16.57
CA SER A 132 1.98 0.52 -16.73
C SER A 132 2.96 1.65 -17.07
N ILE A 133 2.53 2.62 -17.89
CA ILE A 133 3.35 3.81 -18.18
C ILE A 133 3.57 4.66 -16.93
N ILE A 134 2.53 4.88 -16.13
CA ILE A 134 2.65 5.62 -14.87
C ILE A 134 3.58 4.89 -13.89
N ALA A 135 3.39 3.58 -13.73
CA ALA A 135 4.24 2.77 -12.86
C ALA A 135 5.72 2.83 -13.30
N PHE A 136 5.98 2.73 -14.60
CA PHE A 136 7.32 2.88 -15.15
C PHE A 136 7.93 4.27 -14.88
N ALA A 137 7.14 5.32 -15.07
CA ALA A 137 7.58 6.71 -14.81
C ALA A 137 7.91 6.94 -13.32
N ILE A 138 7.16 6.33 -12.38
CA ILE A 138 7.45 6.38 -10.94
C ILE A 138 8.71 5.56 -10.63
N ALA A 139 8.80 4.34 -11.16
CA ALA A 139 9.96 3.46 -10.95
C ALA A 139 11.27 4.09 -11.44
N SER A 140 11.23 4.82 -12.56
CA SER A 140 12.40 5.51 -13.13
C SER A 140 12.98 6.62 -12.26
N LYS A 141 12.24 7.07 -11.21
CA LYS A 141 12.73 8.05 -10.24
C LYS A 141 13.68 7.46 -9.20
N GLY A 142 13.83 6.15 -9.13
CA GLY A 142 14.73 5.49 -8.17
C GLY A 142 14.36 5.69 -6.70
N LEU A 143 13.07 5.91 -6.40
CA LEU A 143 12.61 6.03 -5.03
C LEU A 143 12.72 4.69 -4.30
N SER A 144 13.00 4.72 -3.00
CA SER A 144 13.01 3.52 -2.16
C SER A 144 11.68 2.79 -2.24
N ILE A 145 11.75 1.47 -2.36
CA ILE A 145 10.57 0.58 -2.40
C ILE A 145 9.74 0.76 -1.12
N LEU A 146 10.42 0.83 0.03
CA LEU A 146 9.77 1.07 1.32
C LEU A 146 8.96 2.37 1.32
N TYR A 147 9.53 3.44 0.78
CA TYR A 147 8.85 4.74 0.70
C TYR A 147 7.56 4.68 -0.13
N LEU A 148 7.62 4.01 -1.29
CA LEU A 148 6.45 3.84 -2.17
C LEU A 148 5.35 2.99 -1.50
N PHE A 149 5.73 1.92 -0.79
CA PHE A 149 4.78 1.12 0.00
C PHE A 149 4.12 1.96 1.09
N LEU A 150 4.88 2.71 1.86
CA LEU A 150 4.34 3.56 2.92
C LEU A 150 3.40 4.64 2.37
N LEU A 151 3.69 5.20 1.20
CA LEU A 151 2.80 6.16 0.56
C LEU A 151 1.47 5.52 0.13
N ALA A 152 1.50 4.30 -0.42
CA ALA A 152 0.30 3.52 -0.74
C ALA A 152 -0.48 3.15 0.53
N ASP A 153 0.21 2.76 1.58
CA ASP A 153 -0.37 2.42 2.88
C ASP A 153 -1.10 3.62 3.50
N LEU A 154 -0.57 4.84 3.34
CA LEU A 154 -1.22 6.06 3.81
C LEU A 154 -2.58 6.28 3.15
N LEU A 155 -2.70 6.03 1.84
CA LEU A 155 -3.98 6.10 1.11
C LEU A 155 -5.01 5.13 1.72
N CYS A 156 -4.59 3.91 1.99
CA CYS A 156 -5.44 2.88 2.60
C CYS A 156 -5.85 3.26 4.03
N CYS A 157 -4.92 3.79 4.83
CA CYS A 157 -5.20 4.27 6.17
C CYS A 157 -6.25 5.39 6.19
N ALA A 158 -6.18 6.34 5.27
CA ALA A 158 -7.17 7.41 5.15
C ALA A 158 -8.57 6.90 4.78
N ALA A 159 -8.65 5.78 4.04
CA ALA A 159 -9.91 5.22 3.58
C ALA A 159 -10.56 4.25 4.58
N VAL A 160 -9.76 3.54 5.39
CA VAL A 160 -10.23 2.38 6.18
C VAL A 160 -11.42 2.70 7.07
N MET A 161 -11.37 3.77 7.85
CA MET A 161 -12.45 4.12 8.78
C MET A 161 -13.74 4.47 8.03
N SER A 162 -13.66 5.28 6.99
CA SER A 162 -14.82 5.72 6.22
C SER A 162 -15.50 4.56 5.50
N VAL A 163 -14.74 3.64 4.92
CA VAL A 163 -15.28 2.46 4.22
C VAL A 163 -15.95 1.52 5.20
N PHE A 164 -15.29 1.17 6.31
CA PHE A 164 -15.89 0.26 7.30
C PHE A 164 -17.11 0.86 7.97
N TYR A 165 -17.08 2.14 8.30
CA TYR A 165 -18.26 2.81 8.86
C TYR A 165 -19.46 2.79 7.90
N GLY A 166 -19.20 2.96 6.61
CA GLY A 166 -20.22 2.88 5.56
C GLY A 166 -20.91 1.52 5.47
N PHE A 167 -20.23 0.41 5.78
CA PHE A 167 -20.84 -0.92 5.83
C PHE A 167 -21.87 -1.08 6.95
N TYR A 168 -21.65 -0.43 8.09
CA TYR A 168 -22.53 -0.57 9.26
C TYR A 168 -23.59 0.52 9.34
N ASN A 169 -23.38 1.67 8.70
CA ASN A 169 -24.26 2.81 8.77
C ASN A 169 -24.84 3.20 7.41
N LYS A 170 -26.04 2.72 7.12
CA LYS A 170 -26.77 3.02 5.87
C LYS A 170 -27.09 4.51 5.64
N LYS A 171 -27.03 5.34 6.70
CA LYS A 171 -27.21 6.80 6.60
C LYS A 171 -25.94 7.56 6.25
N PHE A 172 -24.82 6.87 6.12
CA PHE A 172 -23.56 7.49 5.75
C PHE A 172 -23.53 7.69 4.24
N SER A 173 -23.64 8.95 3.79
CA SER A 173 -23.75 9.26 2.36
C SER A 173 -22.41 9.06 1.64
N GLU A 174 -22.46 8.76 0.34
CA GLU A 174 -21.28 8.61 -0.52
C GLU A 174 -20.42 9.89 -0.50
N LYS A 175 -21.06 11.07 -0.64
CA LYS A 175 -20.37 12.36 -0.61
C LYS A 175 -19.58 12.54 0.69
N LYS A 176 -20.19 12.20 1.83
CA LYS A 176 -19.56 12.28 3.14
C LYS A 176 -18.37 11.33 3.28
N SER A 177 -18.47 10.13 2.69
CA SER A 177 -17.37 9.19 2.61
C SER A 177 -16.19 9.75 1.83
N TYR A 178 -16.40 10.28 0.63
CA TYR A 178 -15.36 10.89 -0.19
C TYR A 178 -14.67 12.06 0.50
N VAL A 179 -15.46 12.97 1.07
CA VAL A 179 -14.91 14.13 1.80
C VAL A 179 -14.07 13.68 2.99
N SER A 180 -14.52 12.68 3.73
CA SER A 180 -13.79 12.11 4.87
C SER A 180 -12.46 11.50 4.45
N ILE A 181 -12.44 10.71 3.37
CA ILE A 181 -11.22 10.07 2.84
C ILE A 181 -10.23 11.14 2.37
N ILE A 182 -10.69 12.11 1.59
CA ILE A 182 -9.83 13.20 1.08
C ILE A 182 -9.28 14.01 2.26
N PHE A 183 -10.10 14.33 3.24
CA PHE A 183 -9.65 15.04 4.44
C PHE A 183 -8.59 14.25 5.23
N GLY A 184 -8.83 12.96 5.47
CA GLY A 184 -7.85 12.09 6.11
C GLY A 184 -6.53 12.00 5.35
N LEU A 185 -6.59 11.90 4.02
CA LEU A 185 -5.42 11.86 3.16
C LEU A 185 -4.63 13.16 3.22
N ILE A 186 -5.29 14.32 3.11
CA ILE A 186 -4.63 15.63 3.19
C ILE A 186 -3.96 15.78 4.55
N MET A 187 -4.66 15.48 5.63
CA MET A 187 -4.13 15.59 6.99
C MET A 187 -2.94 14.63 7.22
N GLY A 188 -2.99 13.43 6.68
CA GLY A 188 -1.88 12.49 6.71
C GLY A 188 -0.67 12.96 5.89
N LEU A 189 -0.89 13.44 4.66
CA LEU A 189 0.16 13.96 3.78
C LEU A 189 0.85 15.19 4.35
N LEU A 190 0.17 16.00 5.15
CA LEU A 190 0.80 17.17 5.80
C LEU A 190 2.00 16.77 6.65
N LEU A 191 1.92 15.65 7.34
CA LEU A 191 2.99 15.14 8.21
C LEU A 191 3.83 14.03 7.57
N PHE A 192 3.44 13.52 6.40
CA PHE A 192 4.15 12.42 5.75
C PHE A 192 5.59 12.84 5.43
N PRO A 193 6.59 11.99 5.75
CA PRO A 193 7.99 12.34 5.57
C PRO A 193 8.39 12.39 4.08
N SER A 194 9.42 13.17 3.79
CA SER A 194 10.14 13.15 2.51
C SER A 194 10.84 11.80 2.27
N PRO A 195 11.29 11.50 1.03
CA PRO A 195 11.90 10.21 0.72
C PRO A 195 13.13 9.84 1.57
N ASP A 196 13.80 10.81 2.15
CA ASP A 196 14.92 10.66 3.07
C ASP A 196 14.50 10.52 4.54
N PHE A 197 13.20 10.53 4.84
CA PHE A 197 12.60 10.47 6.18
C PHE A 197 13.03 11.58 7.16
N SER A 198 13.68 12.62 6.68
CA SER A 198 14.25 13.68 7.53
C SER A 198 13.24 14.76 7.93
N LYS A 199 12.31 15.11 7.03
CA LYS A 199 11.34 16.21 7.20
C LYS A 199 9.98 15.81 6.63
N SER A 200 8.90 16.48 7.06
CA SER A 200 7.63 16.30 6.38
C SER A 200 7.63 17.02 5.02
N ILE A 201 6.91 16.44 4.04
CA ILE A 201 6.86 16.99 2.68
C ILE A 201 6.23 18.39 2.66
N LEU A 202 5.11 18.57 3.35
CA LEU A 202 4.35 19.83 3.28
C LEU A 202 4.64 20.77 4.44
N VAL A 203 4.69 20.25 5.65
CA VAL A 203 4.91 21.09 6.84
C VAL A 203 6.34 21.57 6.92
N GLY A 204 7.32 20.77 6.52
CA GLY A 204 8.72 21.17 6.47
C GLY A 204 9.02 22.26 5.44
N LEU A 205 8.11 22.49 4.46
CA LEU A 205 8.21 23.60 3.52
C LEU A 205 7.64 24.92 4.08
N ILE A 206 6.65 24.84 4.97
CA ILE A 206 5.87 25.99 5.43
C ILE A 206 6.30 26.42 6.83
N PHE A 207 6.62 25.47 7.71
CA PHE A 207 6.97 25.72 9.10
C PHE A 207 8.33 25.13 9.45
N PRO A 208 9.17 25.85 10.18
CA PRO A 208 10.40 25.29 10.72
C PRO A 208 10.07 24.13 11.68
N THR A 209 10.83 23.06 11.59
CA THR A 209 10.62 21.81 12.38
C THR A 209 10.61 22.03 13.89
N ASN A 210 11.19 23.13 14.38
CA ASN A 210 11.26 23.50 15.78
C ASN A 210 9.91 23.95 16.39
N MET A 211 8.87 24.16 15.58
CA MET A 211 7.53 24.53 16.07
C MET A 211 6.68 23.32 16.50
N PHE A 212 7.10 22.12 16.18
CA PHE A 212 6.35 20.92 16.55
C PHE A 212 6.86 20.32 17.85
N PRO A 213 5.98 19.76 18.68
CA PRO A 213 6.39 18.95 19.83
C PRO A 213 7.36 17.86 19.38
N ASP A 214 8.39 17.59 20.17
CA ASP A 214 9.43 16.60 19.87
C ASP A 214 8.86 15.23 19.50
N PHE A 215 7.76 14.84 20.11
CA PHE A 215 7.03 13.60 19.80
C PHE A 215 6.58 13.54 18.32
N ILE A 216 6.10 14.65 17.75
CA ILE A 216 5.65 14.69 16.35
C ILE A 216 6.86 14.75 15.42
N SER A 217 7.86 15.53 15.74
CA SER A 217 9.07 15.68 14.90
C SER A 217 9.89 14.40 14.83
N GLN A 218 9.98 13.64 15.92
CA GLN A 218 10.73 12.37 16.00
C GLN A 218 9.94 11.18 15.40
N SER A 219 8.61 11.27 15.27
CA SER A 219 7.76 10.21 14.78
C SER A 219 6.79 10.65 13.70
N LEU A 220 7.26 11.45 12.73
CA LEU A 220 6.44 11.98 11.62
C LEU A 220 5.64 10.90 10.91
N LEU A 221 6.27 9.78 10.61
CA LEU A 221 5.62 8.66 9.94
C LEU A 221 4.46 8.10 10.77
N PHE A 222 4.70 7.86 12.06
CA PHE A 222 3.67 7.34 12.97
C PHE A 222 2.51 8.32 13.11
N SER A 223 2.81 9.60 13.31
CA SER A 223 1.81 10.67 13.43
C SER A 223 0.98 10.82 12.14
N SER A 224 1.62 10.75 10.99
CA SER A 224 0.97 10.78 9.68
C SER A 224 -0.07 9.66 9.53
N PHE A 225 0.29 8.42 9.85
CA PHE A 225 -0.63 7.27 9.76
C PHE A 225 -1.79 7.34 10.74
N ILE A 226 -1.53 7.74 11.99
CA ILE A 226 -2.59 7.92 12.99
C ILE A 226 -3.56 9.01 12.53
N ILE A 227 -3.04 10.15 12.13
CA ILE A 227 -3.89 11.27 11.71
C ILE A 227 -4.66 10.90 10.45
N ALA A 228 -4.05 10.28 9.44
CA ALA A 228 -4.76 9.80 8.26
C ALA A 228 -5.91 8.87 8.61
N THR A 229 -5.71 7.97 9.58
CA THR A 229 -6.72 6.98 9.98
C THR A 229 -7.88 7.63 10.76
N PHE A 230 -7.60 8.55 11.68
CA PHE A 230 -8.61 9.06 12.60
C PHE A 230 -9.19 10.43 12.21
N ALA A 231 -8.52 11.24 11.39
CA ALA A 231 -9.05 12.52 10.93
C ALA A 231 -10.41 12.40 10.21
N PRO A 232 -10.71 11.34 9.43
CA PRO A 232 -12.03 11.15 8.86
C PRO A 232 -13.17 11.19 9.86
N LEU A 233 -12.95 10.79 11.12
CA LEU A 233 -13.97 10.82 12.17
C LEU A 233 -14.47 12.24 12.51
N ILE A 234 -13.63 13.25 12.27
CA ILE A 234 -14.01 14.66 12.50
C ILE A 234 -15.11 15.05 11.51
N VAL A 235 -14.99 14.65 10.25
CA VAL A 235 -15.98 14.94 9.20
C VAL A 235 -17.33 14.28 9.50
N TRP A 236 -17.34 13.10 10.14
CA TRP A 236 -18.60 12.41 10.48
C TRP A 236 -19.43 13.16 11.50
N LYS A 237 -18.79 13.90 12.41
CA LYS A 237 -19.47 14.69 13.44
C LYS A 237 -20.06 15.99 12.89
N ILE A 238 -19.64 16.44 11.71
CA ILE A 238 -20.19 17.63 11.09
C ILE A 238 -21.60 17.29 10.62
N LYS A 239 -22.61 17.96 11.21
CA LYS A 239 -24.01 17.84 10.79
C LYS A 239 -24.12 18.16 9.30
N ASP A 240 -25.00 17.43 8.59
CA ASP A 240 -25.32 17.69 7.20
C ASP A 240 -26.00 19.05 7.05
N TYR A 241 -25.21 20.12 7.07
CA TYR A 241 -25.68 21.45 6.71
C TYR A 241 -25.76 21.50 5.18
N GLY A 242 -26.96 21.24 4.65
CA GLY A 242 -27.36 21.74 3.34
C GLY A 242 -26.93 20.99 2.11
N ILE A 243 -26.70 19.67 2.15
CA ILE A 243 -26.61 18.85 0.94
C ILE A 243 -27.87 17.96 0.91
N ARG A 244 -28.98 18.57 0.52
CA ARG A 244 -30.16 17.82 0.04
C ARG A 244 -29.78 17.21 -1.32
N ASP A 245 -30.12 15.93 -1.46
CA ASP A 245 -30.00 15.16 -2.71
C ASP A 245 -30.63 15.86 -3.90
#